data_6de3a616df916e5ef7bd0a2cea466d84
#
_entry.id   6de3a616df916e5ef7bd0a2cea466d84
#
_cell.length_a   1.000
_cell.length_b   1.000
_cell.length_c   1.000
_cell.angle_alpha   90.00
_cell.angle_beta   90.00
_cell.angle_gamma   90.00
#
_symmetry.space_group_name_H-M   'P 1'
#
loop_
_entity.id
_entity.type
_entity.pdbx_description
1 polymer ?
#
loop_
_entity_poly.entity_id
_entity_poly.type
_entity_poly.pdbx_seq_one_letter_code
_entity_poly.pdbx_strand_id
1 'polypeptide(L)'
;MMGVLVTIPFRLPGANEYIGMCRRNRYAGAKVKSDYTQAVALYFRGLPPVTGPVKVRFTWHERTRRRDKDNVAFGKKFVLDGMQAAGFLPNDNNRWVVGFEDCFVYDGRDGVTVEVAKNE
;
A
#
# COMPACT_ATOMS: atom_id res chain seq x y z
N MET A 1 4.83 -1.50 -22.40
CA MET A 1 3.55 -1.42 -21.69
C MET A 1 3.59 -0.30 -20.66
N MET A 2 2.53 0.43 -20.57
CA MET A 2 2.47 1.55 -19.65
C MET A 2 2.04 1.09 -18.26
N GLY A 3 2.79 1.49 -17.25
CA GLY A 3 2.43 1.28 -15.86
C GLY A 3 1.65 2.46 -15.31
N VAL A 4 1.10 2.27 -14.13
CA VAL A 4 0.47 3.32 -13.36
C VAL A 4 1.40 3.68 -12.20
N LEU A 5 1.63 4.96 -11.99
CA LEU A 5 2.48 5.47 -10.92
C LEU A 5 1.65 6.38 -10.03
N VAL A 6 1.53 6.03 -8.76
CA VAL A 6 0.76 6.79 -7.77
C VAL A 6 1.64 7.06 -6.56
N THR A 7 1.67 8.32 -6.12
CA THR A 7 2.38 8.68 -4.89
C THR A 7 1.37 8.97 -3.79
N ILE A 8 1.48 8.23 -2.70
CA ILE A 8 0.68 8.42 -1.49
C ILE A 8 1.55 9.21 -0.52
N PRO A 9 1.19 10.47 -0.21
CA PRO A 9 2.12 11.38 0.47
C PRO A 9 2.03 11.35 2.00
N PHE A 10 1.48 10.29 2.57
CA PHE A 10 1.38 10.19 4.02
C PHE A 10 1.92 8.84 4.50
N ARG A 11 2.37 8.85 5.77
CA ARG A 11 2.93 7.67 6.41
C ARG A 11 1.84 6.65 6.71
N LEU A 12 2.05 5.42 6.30
CA LEU A 12 1.16 4.31 6.65
C LEU A 12 1.63 3.66 7.96
N PRO A 13 0.70 3.12 8.75
CA PRO A 13 1.09 2.42 9.98
C PRO A 13 2.00 1.24 9.70
N GLY A 14 2.99 1.04 10.55
CA GLY A 14 3.82 -0.15 10.50
C GLY A 14 3.14 -1.33 11.20
N ALA A 15 3.73 -2.52 11.06
CA ALA A 15 3.19 -3.74 11.66
C ALA A 15 3.05 -3.61 13.18
N ASN A 16 4.09 -3.09 13.84
CA ASN A 16 4.09 -2.99 15.31
C ASN A 16 3.01 -2.05 15.81
N GLU A 17 2.80 -0.92 15.13
CA GLU A 17 1.76 0.03 15.49
C GLU A 17 0.37 -0.57 15.35
N TYR A 18 0.12 -1.22 14.21
CA TYR A 18 -1.19 -1.79 13.92
C TYR A 18 -1.52 -2.96 14.86
N ILE A 19 -0.56 -3.86 15.08
CA ILE A 19 -0.74 -4.98 15.99
C ILE A 19 -0.98 -4.48 17.42
N GLY A 20 -0.25 -3.44 17.84
CA GLY A 20 -0.44 -2.83 19.15
C GLY A 20 -1.84 -2.27 19.33
N MET A 21 -2.36 -1.60 18.31
CA MET A 21 -3.73 -1.08 18.34
C MET A 21 -4.77 -2.18 18.41
N CYS A 22 -4.61 -3.25 17.65
CA CYS A 22 -5.53 -4.39 17.67
C CYS A 22 -5.55 -5.08 19.03
N ARG A 23 -4.40 -5.17 19.68
CA ARG A 23 -4.29 -5.80 21.01
C ARG A 23 -4.96 -4.98 22.10
N ARG A 24 -4.89 -3.66 22.00
CA ARG A 24 -5.52 -2.76 22.97
C ARG A 24 -7.02 -2.70 22.80
N ASN A 25 -7.48 -2.68 21.55
CA ASN A 25 -8.89 -2.51 21.24
C ASN A 25 -9.13 -2.92 19.78
N ARG A 26 -9.90 -4.00 19.59
CA ARG A 26 -10.19 -4.50 18.24
C ARG A 26 -10.93 -3.49 17.37
N TYR A 27 -11.74 -2.62 17.98
CA TYR A 27 -12.46 -1.59 17.22
C TYR A 27 -11.50 -0.51 16.75
N ALA A 28 -10.50 -0.16 17.54
CA ALA A 28 -9.47 0.80 17.14
C ALA A 28 -8.66 0.27 15.96
N GLY A 29 -8.27 -1.00 15.98
CA GLY A 29 -7.57 -1.63 14.88
C GLY A 29 -8.41 -1.65 13.60
N ALA A 30 -9.69 -2.03 13.71
CA ALA A 30 -10.60 -2.04 12.57
C ALA A 30 -10.81 -0.64 11.99
N LYS A 31 -10.92 0.37 12.85
CA LYS A 31 -11.09 1.75 12.41
C LYS A 31 -9.85 2.25 11.68
N VAL A 32 -8.67 1.99 12.19
CA VAL A 32 -7.41 2.38 11.55
C VAL A 32 -7.31 1.73 10.18
N LYS A 33 -7.60 0.45 10.08
CA LYS A 33 -7.58 -0.26 8.80
C LYS A 33 -8.55 0.37 7.80
N SER A 34 -9.77 0.64 8.22
CA SER A 34 -10.78 1.26 7.36
C SER A 34 -10.35 2.66 6.93
N ASP A 35 -9.89 3.48 7.86
CA ASP A 35 -9.51 4.86 7.58
C ASP A 35 -8.37 4.94 6.57
N TYR A 36 -7.32 4.14 6.75
CA TYR A 36 -6.18 4.15 5.83
C TYR A 36 -6.52 3.51 4.49
N THR A 37 -7.34 2.47 4.48
CA THR A 37 -7.82 1.86 3.23
C THR A 37 -8.58 2.90 2.40
N GLN A 38 -9.49 3.65 3.02
CA GLN A 38 -10.26 4.67 2.32
C GLN A 38 -9.39 5.84 1.87
N ALA A 39 -8.43 6.25 2.70
CA ALA A 39 -7.52 7.32 2.33
C ALA A 39 -6.66 6.93 1.12
N VAL A 40 -6.15 5.70 1.08
CA VAL A 40 -5.39 5.19 -0.06
C VAL A 40 -6.30 5.10 -1.30
N ALA A 41 -7.53 4.62 -1.13
CA ALA A 41 -8.46 4.46 -2.25
C ALA A 41 -8.68 5.77 -3.02
N LEU A 42 -8.64 6.90 -2.35
CA LEU A 42 -8.80 8.21 -3.01
C LEU A 42 -7.76 8.45 -4.10
N TYR A 43 -6.57 7.89 -3.96
CA TYR A 43 -5.48 8.08 -4.93
C TYR A 43 -5.60 7.15 -6.14
N PHE A 44 -6.44 6.12 -6.07
CA PHE A 44 -6.65 5.17 -7.15
C PHE A 44 -8.00 5.29 -7.83
N ARG A 45 -8.93 6.04 -7.25
CA ARG A 45 -10.25 6.26 -7.85
C ARG A 45 -10.13 7.00 -9.16
N GLY A 46 -10.93 6.59 -10.14
CA GLY A 46 -10.94 7.22 -11.44
C GLY A 46 -9.84 6.74 -12.39
N LEU A 47 -8.89 5.95 -11.91
CA LEU A 47 -7.91 5.33 -12.78
C LEU A 47 -8.54 4.14 -13.50
N PRO A 48 -8.18 3.91 -14.77
CA PRO A 48 -8.68 2.73 -15.47
C PRO A 48 -8.30 1.46 -14.71
N PRO A 49 -9.25 0.55 -14.45
CA PRO A 49 -8.95 -0.70 -13.74
C PRO A 49 -7.93 -1.55 -14.49
N VAL A 50 -7.14 -2.30 -13.75
CA VAL A 50 -6.22 -3.25 -14.36
C VAL A 50 -7.03 -4.33 -15.09
N THR A 51 -6.49 -4.82 -16.21
CA THR A 51 -7.19 -5.77 -17.08
C THR A 51 -6.59 -7.17 -17.05
N GLY A 52 -5.52 -7.36 -16.31
CA GLY A 52 -4.84 -8.65 -16.20
C GLY A 52 -3.86 -8.65 -15.05
N PRO A 53 -3.09 -9.73 -14.89
CA PRO A 53 -2.12 -9.83 -13.80
C PRO A 53 -1.11 -8.70 -13.80
N VAL A 54 -0.73 -8.24 -12.62
CA VAL A 54 0.19 -7.12 -12.46
C VAL A 54 1.31 -7.45 -11.49
N LYS A 55 2.41 -6.72 -11.63
CA LYS A 55 3.47 -6.63 -10.62
C LYS A 55 3.38 -5.27 -9.97
N VAL A 56 3.62 -5.22 -8.67
CA VAL A 56 3.53 -3.98 -7.91
C VAL A 56 4.87 -3.69 -7.25
N ARG A 57 5.37 -2.48 -7.50
CA ARG A 57 6.61 -2.01 -6.89
C ARG A 57 6.26 -0.91 -5.91
N PHE A 58 6.75 -1.05 -4.69
CA PHE A 58 6.58 -0.07 -3.63
C PHE A 58 7.91 0.60 -3.38
N THR A 59 7.94 1.93 -3.44
CA THR A 59 9.08 2.71 -2.98
C THR A 59 8.65 3.41 -1.70
N TRP A 60 9.13 2.89 -0.58
CA TRP A 60 8.78 3.38 0.74
C TRP A 60 9.66 4.58 1.09
N HIS A 61 9.04 5.74 1.30
CA HIS A 61 9.73 6.96 1.72
C HIS A 61 9.68 7.05 3.23
N GLU A 62 10.85 7.13 3.86
CA GLU A 62 10.96 7.23 5.30
C GLU A 62 11.84 8.40 5.69
N ARG A 63 11.49 9.07 6.79
CA ARG A 63 12.28 10.19 7.30
C ARG A 63 13.50 9.73 8.06
N THR A 64 13.41 8.58 8.72
CA THR A 64 14.48 8.01 9.54
C THR A 64 14.57 6.52 9.33
N ARG A 65 15.62 5.91 9.87
CA ARG A 65 15.81 4.45 9.80
C ARG A 65 15.31 3.72 11.04
N ARG A 66 14.43 4.35 11.82
CA ARG A 66 13.93 3.79 13.07
C ARG A 66 13.08 2.54 12.90
N ARG A 67 12.27 2.51 11.86
CA ARG A 67 11.42 1.36 11.60
C ARG A 67 12.18 0.37 10.72
N ASP A 68 12.16 -0.91 11.09
CA ASP A 68 12.72 -1.96 10.26
C ASP A 68 11.93 -2.09 8.94
N LYS A 69 12.58 -2.59 7.91
CA LYS A 69 11.98 -2.65 6.57
C LYS A 69 10.70 -3.47 6.52
N ASP A 70 10.66 -4.60 7.21
CA ASP A 70 9.45 -5.44 7.26
C ASP A 70 8.30 -4.73 7.96
N ASN A 71 8.61 -3.93 8.98
CA ASN A 71 7.63 -3.13 9.69
C ASN A 71 7.04 -2.06 8.76
N VAL A 72 7.89 -1.38 7.98
CA VAL A 72 7.45 -0.38 7.00
C VAL A 72 6.62 -1.02 5.89
N ALA A 73 7.12 -2.10 5.31
CA ALA A 73 6.48 -2.77 4.17
C ALA A 73 5.13 -3.38 4.52
N PHE A 74 4.80 -3.53 5.79
CA PHE A 74 3.45 -3.94 6.21
C PHE A 74 2.38 -2.98 5.67
N GLY A 75 2.71 -1.72 5.46
CA GLY A 75 1.79 -0.74 4.87
C GLY A 75 1.22 -1.15 3.51
N LYS A 76 1.87 -2.10 2.86
CA LYS A 76 1.39 -2.74 1.64
C LYS A 76 -0.05 -3.22 1.77
N LYS A 77 -0.42 -3.70 2.94
CA LYS A 77 -1.77 -4.17 3.23
C LYS A 77 -2.82 -3.08 2.96
N PHE A 78 -2.53 -1.86 3.42
CA PHE A 78 -3.45 -0.74 3.23
C PHE A 78 -3.49 -0.31 1.76
N VAL A 79 -2.36 -0.38 1.06
CA VAL A 79 -2.28 -0.03 -0.36
C VAL A 79 -3.09 -1.01 -1.20
N LEU A 80 -2.90 -2.29 -0.99
CA LEU A 80 -3.63 -3.32 -1.75
C LEU A 80 -5.12 -3.26 -1.47
N ASP A 81 -5.51 -3.10 -0.20
CA ASP A 81 -6.92 -2.97 0.16
C ASP A 81 -7.52 -1.70 -0.43
N GLY A 82 -6.76 -0.61 -0.45
CA GLY A 82 -7.20 0.66 -1.05
C GLY A 82 -7.39 0.56 -2.56
N MET A 83 -6.49 -0.13 -3.26
CA MET A 83 -6.64 -0.36 -4.69
C MET A 83 -7.90 -1.16 -5.01
N GLN A 84 -8.23 -2.14 -4.17
CA GLN A 84 -9.45 -2.92 -4.33
C GLN A 84 -10.70 -2.09 -4.02
N ALA A 85 -10.67 -1.32 -2.95
CA ALA A 85 -11.79 -0.45 -2.57
C ALA A 85 -12.08 0.62 -3.63
N ALA A 86 -11.06 1.07 -4.33
CA ALA A 86 -11.21 2.04 -5.42
C ALA A 86 -11.73 1.43 -6.73
N GLY A 87 -11.81 0.10 -6.81
CA GLY A 87 -12.19 -0.58 -8.05
C GLY A 87 -11.05 -0.66 -9.07
N PHE A 88 -9.83 -0.29 -8.68
CA PHE A 88 -8.67 -0.32 -9.55
C PHE A 88 -8.11 -1.73 -9.72
N LEU A 89 -8.04 -2.49 -8.63
CA LEU A 89 -7.56 -3.87 -8.59
C LEU A 89 -8.71 -4.78 -8.21
N PRO A 90 -9.08 -5.78 -9.05
CA PRO A 90 -10.21 -6.65 -8.73
C PRO A 90 -10.00 -7.49 -7.48
N ASN A 91 -8.77 -7.94 -7.24
CA ASN A 91 -8.42 -8.77 -6.09
C ASN A 91 -6.89 -8.73 -5.90
N ASP A 92 -6.41 -9.01 -4.69
CA ASP A 92 -4.98 -9.05 -4.41
C ASP A 92 -4.40 -10.46 -4.36
N ASN A 93 -5.16 -11.46 -4.81
CA ASN A 93 -4.70 -12.84 -4.82
C ASN A 93 -3.61 -13.08 -5.89
N ASN A 94 -3.06 -14.30 -5.89
CA ASN A 94 -1.95 -14.66 -6.78
C ASN A 94 -2.29 -14.58 -8.27
N ARG A 95 -3.57 -14.61 -8.60
CA ARG A 95 -4.02 -14.48 -9.98
C ARG A 95 -3.82 -13.06 -10.50
N TRP A 96 -4.06 -12.07 -9.65
CA TRP A 96 -4.00 -10.67 -10.03
C TRP A 96 -2.69 -9.99 -9.68
N VAL A 97 -2.08 -10.35 -8.56
CA VAL A 97 -0.80 -9.79 -8.14
C VAL A 97 0.24 -10.91 -8.18
N VAL A 98 1.06 -10.90 -9.21
CA VAL A 98 2.00 -11.99 -9.45
C VAL A 98 3.36 -11.75 -8.81
N GLY A 99 3.62 -10.55 -8.32
CA GLY A 99 4.86 -10.27 -7.62
C GLY A 99 4.91 -8.89 -7.02
N PHE A 100 5.78 -8.73 -6.03
CA PHE A 100 6.06 -7.48 -5.37
C PHE A 100 7.54 -7.15 -5.44
N GLU A 101 7.84 -5.87 -5.42
CA GLU A 101 9.18 -5.38 -5.19
C GLU A 101 9.10 -4.24 -4.17
N ASP A 102 9.94 -4.27 -3.15
CA ASP A 102 10.01 -3.23 -2.13
C ASP A 102 11.36 -2.52 -2.21
N CYS A 103 11.33 -1.21 -2.33
CA CYS A 103 12.49 -0.35 -2.28
C CYS A 103 12.31 0.63 -1.13
N PHE A 104 13.38 1.02 -0.47
CA PHE A 104 13.32 1.90 0.69
C PHE A 104 14.24 3.09 0.46
N VAL A 105 13.69 4.30 0.62
CA VAL A 105 14.41 5.54 0.38
C VAL A 105 14.28 6.44 1.60
N TYR A 106 15.40 6.92 2.10
CA TYR A 106 15.46 7.77 3.29
C TYR A 106 15.71 9.21 2.84
N ASP A 107 14.66 9.79 2.25
CA ASP A 107 14.72 11.08 1.54
C ASP A 107 14.02 12.21 2.29
N GLY A 108 13.75 12.04 3.58
CA GLY A 108 13.12 13.07 4.40
C GLY A 108 11.64 13.25 4.15
N ARG A 109 11.01 12.35 3.38
CA ARG A 109 9.57 12.39 3.10
C ARG A 109 8.86 11.21 3.76
N ASP A 110 7.56 11.35 3.91
CA ASP A 110 6.68 10.25 4.30
C ASP A 110 5.96 9.72 3.07
N GLY A 111 5.53 8.48 3.15
CA GLY A 111 4.62 7.92 2.15
C GLY A 111 5.20 6.79 1.34
N VAL A 112 4.53 6.48 0.24
CA VAL A 112 4.94 5.40 -0.65
C VAL A 112 4.61 5.76 -2.09
N THR A 113 5.53 5.48 -2.99
CA THR A 113 5.29 5.54 -4.42
C THR A 113 4.97 4.13 -4.90
N VAL A 114 3.80 3.98 -5.50
CA VAL A 114 3.28 2.69 -5.95
C VAL A 114 3.32 2.65 -7.48
N GLU A 115 4.01 1.67 -8.00
CA GLU A 115 4.11 1.47 -9.45
C GLU A 115 3.46 0.13 -9.77
N VAL A 116 2.45 0.17 -10.63
CA VAL A 116 1.69 -1.02 -11.03
C VAL A 116 1.94 -1.26 -12.51
N ALA A 117 2.54 -2.39 -12.84
CA ALA A 117 2.88 -2.72 -14.21
C ALA A 117 2.24 -4.05 -14.59
N LYS A 118 1.74 -4.12 -15.81
CA LYS A 118 1.17 -5.36 -16.35
C LYS A 118 2.25 -6.42 -16.44
N ASN A 119 1.92 -7.62 -16.00
CA ASN A 119 2.82 -8.77 -16.14
C ASN A 119 2.70 -9.32 -17.56
N GLU A 120 3.78 -9.20 -18.31
CA GLU A 120 3.84 -9.67 -19.70
C GLU A 120 4.75 -10.89 -19.85
#